data_796bceff04fa57e12af981705cfb5147
#
_entry.id   796bceff04fa57e12af981705cfb5147
#
_cell.length_a   1.000
_cell.length_b   1.000
_cell.length_c   1.000
_cell.angle_alpha   90.00
_cell.angle_beta   90.00
_cell.angle_gamma   90.00
#
_symmetry.space_group_name_H-M   'P 1'
#
loop_
_entity.id
_entity.type
_entity.pdbx_description
1 polymer ?
#
loop_
_entity_poly.entity_id
_entity_poly.type
_entity_poly.pdbx_seq_one_letter_code
_entity_poly.pdbx_strand_id
1 'polypeptide(L)'
;MGPVLDWSANFAHSLHRCAVRDLSHIGWWLVALSLAAAEPGGGGYRAEIQKWREGYEADLKKDNGWLTLAGLFWLKEGNNTFGTSAENDIVLPKGSAPGQAGAFLFHDGKTRLRLKDGVRALVNGDPLRTKSPAEIPLNPDTTGKPDRITLGRLSMIVIQRSTRFGIRLWDNNSAVRRDFPGSQWFPIHEMFRVTAQFTSYAQPKMIPILNVLGDTEQNPSPGFAAFKLEGKTCRLEPLLEGDHLFFILKDLTSGKETYAAGRFLYTTMPKDGKLILDFNKAENPPCAFTPFATCPLPPKQNHLPVAVTAGDRKPAHGTASH
;
A
#
# COMPACT_ATOMS: atom_id res chain seq x y z
N MET A 1 -10.45 -20.79 9.41
CA MET A 1 -9.76 -19.50 9.55
C MET A 1 -9.03 -19.25 8.24
N GLY A 2 -9.59 -18.42 7.35
CA GLY A 2 -8.93 -18.06 6.09
C GLY A 2 -7.78 -17.09 6.36
N PRO A 3 -6.74 -17.07 5.53
CA PRO A 3 -5.62 -16.17 5.71
C PRO A 3 -6.10 -14.73 5.59
N VAL A 4 -5.79 -13.91 6.60
CA VAL A 4 -5.92 -12.45 6.54
C VAL A 4 -4.95 -12.00 5.45
N LEU A 5 -5.46 -11.37 4.39
CA LEU A 5 -4.62 -10.81 3.34
C LEU A 5 -3.81 -9.66 3.94
N ASP A 6 -2.53 -9.87 4.10
CA ASP A 6 -1.59 -8.82 4.50
C ASP A 6 -1.38 -7.87 3.32
N TRP A 7 -2.14 -6.75 3.33
CA TRP A 7 -1.98 -5.65 2.38
C TRP A 7 -0.73 -4.82 2.71
N SER A 8 -0.20 -4.98 3.96
CA SER A 8 0.91 -4.20 4.51
C SER A 8 2.29 -4.68 4.08
N ALA A 9 2.43 -5.79 3.36
CA ALA A 9 3.73 -6.40 3.01
C ALA A 9 4.73 -5.44 2.33
N ASN A 10 4.36 -4.16 2.12
CA ASN A 10 5.23 -3.09 1.63
C ASN A 10 5.24 -1.83 2.51
N PHE A 11 4.52 -1.76 3.63
CA PHE A 11 4.45 -0.58 4.50
C PHE A 11 4.98 -0.85 5.92
N ALA A 12 6.18 -1.42 6.04
CA ALA A 12 6.89 -1.39 7.32
C ALA A 12 7.47 0.02 7.52
N HIS A 13 6.74 0.90 8.21
CA HIS A 13 7.30 2.15 8.72
C HIS A 13 8.37 1.82 9.74
N SER A 14 9.64 2.02 9.35
CA SER A 14 10.79 1.91 10.23
C SER A 14 10.71 2.98 11.31
N LEU A 15 10.24 2.62 12.49
CA LEU A 15 10.38 3.45 13.69
C LEU A 15 11.83 3.38 14.16
N HIS A 16 12.66 4.35 13.76
CA HIS A 16 13.98 4.54 14.32
C HIS A 16 13.84 5.04 15.77
N ARG A 17 14.20 4.19 16.71
CA ARG A 17 14.42 4.58 18.12
C ARG A 17 15.67 5.46 18.17
N CYS A 18 15.50 6.75 18.39
CA CYS A 18 16.60 7.62 18.81
C CYS A 18 16.96 7.32 20.26
N ALA A 19 18.15 6.79 20.46
CA ALA A 19 18.77 6.67 21.77
C ALA A 19 19.22 8.08 22.23
N VAL A 20 18.69 8.51 23.36
CA VAL A 20 19.14 9.72 24.07
C VAL A 20 20.51 9.44 24.68
N ARG A 21 21.53 10.16 24.24
CA ARG A 21 22.83 10.23 24.93
C ARG A 21 22.86 11.50 25.78
N ASP A 22 23.03 11.25 27.07
CA ASP A 22 23.26 12.23 28.12
C ASP A 22 24.64 12.88 27.95
N LEU A 23 24.70 14.19 27.94
CA LEU A 23 25.93 14.95 28.13
C LEU A 23 25.63 16.19 28.99
N SER A 24 25.93 16.05 30.28
CA SER A 24 26.11 17.18 31.20
C SER A 24 27.46 17.90 30.94
N HIS A 25 27.48 19.21 30.82
CA HIS A 25 28.28 20.17 31.57
C HIS A 25 28.41 21.59 30.96
N ILE A 26 27.98 22.56 31.74
CA ILE A 26 28.61 23.87 32.05
C ILE A 26 28.68 24.97 30.96
N GLY A 27 28.11 26.14 31.31
CA GLY A 27 28.49 27.44 30.73
C GLY A 27 27.40 28.50 30.77
N TRP A 28 27.32 29.31 31.86
CA TRP A 28 26.44 30.46 31.96
C TRP A 28 26.95 31.62 31.10
N TRP A 29 26.13 32.05 30.13
CA TRP A 29 26.17 33.39 29.56
C TRP A 29 24.75 33.90 29.41
N LEU A 30 24.41 34.95 30.17
CA LEU A 30 23.15 35.67 30.04
C LEU A 30 23.17 36.50 28.75
N VAL A 31 22.41 36.10 27.76
CA VAL A 31 22.00 36.95 26.66
C VAL A 31 20.48 37.08 26.73
N ALA A 32 20.00 38.28 27.04
CA ALA A 32 18.58 38.58 27.00
C ALA A 32 18.12 38.56 25.53
N LEU A 33 17.47 37.46 25.13
CA LEU A 33 16.74 37.37 23.86
C LEU A 33 15.27 37.63 24.16
N SER A 34 14.70 38.61 23.49
CA SER A 34 13.27 38.89 23.43
C SER A 34 12.52 37.61 23.04
N LEU A 35 11.76 37.02 23.98
CA LEU A 35 10.83 35.95 23.69
C LEU A 35 9.68 36.53 22.83
N ALA A 36 9.74 36.33 21.52
CA ALA A 36 8.52 36.19 20.74
C ALA A 36 7.86 34.89 21.19
N ALA A 37 6.70 34.98 21.85
CA ALA A 37 5.90 33.84 22.24
C ALA A 37 5.51 33.09 20.98
N ALA A 38 6.20 31.96 20.70
CA ALA A 38 5.76 30.98 19.73
C ALA A 38 4.51 30.31 20.31
N GLU A 39 3.41 30.36 19.60
CA GLU A 39 2.19 29.64 19.91
C GLU A 39 2.53 28.18 20.17
N PRO A 40 2.16 27.56 21.32
CA PRO A 40 2.50 26.19 21.61
C PRO A 40 1.52 25.26 20.90
N GLY A 41 1.94 24.59 19.80
CA GLY A 41 1.22 23.43 19.24
C GLY A 41 1.27 23.29 17.72
N GLY A 42 0.99 24.32 16.95
CA GLY A 42 0.77 24.20 15.50
C GLY A 42 2.03 23.85 14.66
N GLY A 43 3.21 24.28 15.06
CA GLY A 43 4.45 24.05 14.32
C GLY A 43 4.91 22.59 14.35
N GLY A 44 4.81 21.94 15.51
CA GLY A 44 5.23 20.55 15.68
C GLY A 44 4.34 19.57 14.92
N TYR A 45 3.03 19.77 14.98
CA TYR A 45 2.08 18.91 14.27
C TYR A 45 2.20 19.04 12.74
N ARG A 46 2.29 20.26 12.22
CA ARG A 46 2.50 20.47 10.79
C ARG A 46 3.79 19.82 10.28
N ALA A 47 4.87 19.93 11.05
CA ALA A 47 6.13 19.27 10.73
C ALA A 47 6.03 17.75 10.78
N GLU A 48 5.27 17.18 11.74
CA GLU A 48 4.98 15.75 11.81
C GLU A 48 4.26 15.26 10.53
N ILE A 49 3.19 15.96 10.12
CA ILE A 49 2.44 15.59 8.92
C ILE A 49 3.30 15.74 7.66
N GLN A 50 4.10 16.80 7.56
CA GLN A 50 4.99 16.98 6.42
C GLN A 50 6.01 15.85 6.32
N LYS A 51 6.65 15.48 7.43
CA LYS A 51 7.58 14.35 7.47
C LYS A 51 6.89 13.01 7.11
N TRP A 52 5.65 12.82 7.56
CA TRP A 52 4.87 11.64 7.20
C TRP A 52 4.60 11.60 5.68
N ARG A 53 4.22 12.74 5.06
CA ARG A 53 3.99 12.85 3.60
C ARG A 53 5.25 12.53 2.80
N GLU A 54 6.40 13.04 3.24
CA GLU A 54 7.70 12.73 2.63
C GLU A 54 8.03 11.22 2.71
N GLY A 55 7.75 10.60 3.86
CA GLY A 55 7.91 9.16 4.04
C GLY A 55 6.98 8.36 3.13
N TYR A 56 5.71 8.73 3.04
CA TYR A 56 4.75 8.11 2.14
C TYR A 56 5.19 8.19 0.67
N GLU A 57 5.62 9.37 0.19
CA GLU A 57 6.12 9.51 -1.18
C GLU A 57 7.41 8.73 -1.44
N ALA A 58 8.29 8.64 -0.45
CA ALA A 58 9.49 7.80 -0.52
C ALA A 58 9.11 6.31 -0.65
N ASP A 59 8.10 5.86 0.11
CA ASP A 59 7.58 4.50 0.03
C ASP A 59 6.91 4.18 -1.31
N LEU A 60 6.20 5.12 -1.90
CA LEU A 60 5.66 4.96 -3.26
C LEU A 60 6.77 4.75 -4.29
N LYS A 61 7.90 5.47 -4.12
CA LYS A 61 9.05 5.49 -5.03
C LYS A 61 10.08 4.39 -4.79
N LYS A 62 10.05 3.69 -3.65
CA LYS A 62 11.06 2.67 -3.34
C LYS A 62 11.06 1.54 -4.35
N ASP A 63 12.13 0.75 -4.39
CA ASP A 63 12.19 -0.46 -5.19
C ASP A 63 11.05 -1.42 -4.80
N ASN A 64 10.36 -1.93 -5.80
CA ASN A 64 9.13 -2.72 -5.65
C ASN A 64 7.97 -1.97 -4.95
N GLY A 65 8.03 -0.64 -4.88
CA GLY A 65 6.95 0.23 -4.45
C GLY A 65 5.83 0.34 -5.51
N TRP A 66 4.73 0.99 -5.16
CA TRP A 66 3.55 1.04 -6.02
C TRP A 66 3.77 1.75 -7.35
N LEU A 67 4.68 2.73 -7.43
CA LEU A 67 5.03 3.42 -8.69
C LEU A 67 5.89 2.55 -9.62
N THR A 68 6.38 1.43 -9.15
CA THR A 68 7.13 0.46 -9.97
C THR A 68 6.28 -0.71 -10.44
N LEU A 69 5.01 -0.80 -9.99
CA LEU A 69 4.10 -1.88 -10.38
C LEU A 69 3.74 -1.74 -11.86
N ALA A 70 4.24 -2.69 -12.68
CA ALA A 70 4.27 -2.62 -14.13
C ALA A 70 3.40 -3.68 -14.83
N GLY A 71 2.79 -4.61 -14.08
CA GLY A 71 1.94 -5.62 -14.66
C GLY A 71 1.27 -6.54 -13.65
N LEU A 72 0.12 -7.07 -14.07
CA LEU A 72 -0.58 -8.17 -13.42
C LEU A 72 -1.09 -9.10 -14.51
N PHE A 73 -0.61 -10.33 -14.53
CA PHE A 73 -0.91 -11.32 -15.55
C PHE A 73 -1.54 -12.55 -14.90
N TRP A 74 -2.80 -12.84 -15.22
CA TRP A 74 -3.49 -14.01 -14.71
C TRP A 74 -2.97 -15.28 -15.37
N LEU A 75 -2.61 -16.28 -14.57
CA LEU A 75 -2.11 -17.56 -15.06
C LEU A 75 -3.25 -18.42 -15.60
N LYS A 76 -2.98 -19.06 -16.72
CA LYS A 76 -3.81 -20.12 -17.31
C LYS A 76 -3.21 -21.48 -16.94
N GLU A 77 -4.03 -22.50 -16.89
CA GLU A 77 -3.57 -23.86 -16.67
C GLU A 77 -2.53 -24.26 -17.73
N GLY A 78 -1.45 -24.89 -17.31
CA GLY A 78 -0.31 -25.27 -18.15
C GLY A 78 0.81 -24.23 -18.19
N ASN A 79 1.45 -24.06 -19.34
CA ASN A 79 2.59 -23.17 -19.54
C ASN A 79 2.11 -21.73 -19.78
N ASN A 80 2.71 -20.77 -19.06
CA ASN A 80 2.57 -19.34 -19.26
C ASN A 80 3.96 -18.77 -19.57
N THR A 81 4.27 -18.58 -20.84
CA THR A 81 5.59 -18.12 -21.31
C THR A 81 5.82 -16.66 -20.93
N PHE A 82 7.07 -16.27 -20.65
CA PHE A 82 7.41 -14.88 -20.37
C PHE A 82 8.72 -14.44 -21.02
N GLY A 83 8.79 -13.17 -21.35
CA GLY A 83 9.92 -12.51 -21.99
C GLY A 83 9.50 -11.20 -22.65
N THR A 84 10.42 -10.53 -23.35
CA THR A 84 10.13 -9.24 -24.00
C THR A 84 9.54 -9.39 -25.42
N SER A 85 9.51 -10.60 -26.01
CA SER A 85 8.82 -10.85 -27.27
C SER A 85 7.30 -10.77 -27.07
N ALA A 86 6.58 -10.17 -28.02
CA ALA A 86 5.12 -10.07 -28.01
C ALA A 86 4.41 -11.42 -28.13
N GLU A 87 5.11 -12.49 -28.46
CA GLU A 87 4.59 -13.84 -28.58
C GLU A 87 4.42 -14.56 -27.22
N ASN A 88 4.96 -13.97 -26.13
CA ASN A 88 4.81 -14.54 -24.80
C ASN A 88 3.40 -14.27 -24.23
N ASP A 89 2.93 -15.17 -23.37
CA ASP A 89 1.71 -14.95 -22.58
C ASP A 89 1.88 -13.78 -21.60
N ILE A 90 3.10 -13.61 -21.07
CA ILE A 90 3.50 -12.54 -20.14
C ILE A 90 4.59 -11.71 -20.82
N VAL A 91 4.19 -10.58 -21.40
CA VAL A 91 5.11 -9.70 -22.11
C VAL A 91 5.76 -8.74 -21.12
N LEU A 92 7.08 -8.89 -20.96
CA LEU A 92 7.87 -8.04 -20.06
C LEU A 92 8.22 -6.70 -20.74
N PRO A 93 8.51 -5.65 -19.98
CA PRO A 93 8.92 -4.35 -20.51
C PRO A 93 10.13 -4.48 -21.47
N LYS A 94 10.09 -3.76 -22.57
CA LYS A 94 11.13 -3.81 -23.61
C LYS A 94 12.53 -3.56 -23.03
N GLY A 95 13.48 -4.40 -23.38
CA GLY A 95 14.88 -4.29 -22.96
C GLY A 95 15.14 -4.66 -21.48
N SER A 96 14.19 -5.31 -20.81
CA SER A 96 14.34 -5.72 -19.41
C SER A 96 14.79 -7.18 -19.24
N ALA A 97 14.61 -8.00 -20.30
CA ALA A 97 14.91 -9.43 -20.31
C ALA A 97 15.15 -9.91 -21.75
N PRO A 98 15.58 -11.16 -21.96
CA PRO A 98 15.56 -11.81 -23.28
C PRO A 98 14.16 -11.87 -23.89
N GLY A 99 14.08 -12.01 -25.22
CA GLY A 99 12.82 -12.15 -25.95
C GLY A 99 11.94 -13.27 -25.40
N GLN A 100 12.57 -14.39 -25.07
CA GLN A 100 11.96 -15.49 -24.33
C GLN A 100 12.84 -15.82 -23.13
N ALA A 101 12.34 -15.63 -21.92
CA ALA A 101 13.10 -15.80 -20.68
C ALA A 101 12.76 -17.10 -19.94
N GLY A 102 11.54 -17.62 -20.09
CA GLY A 102 11.10 -18.84 -19.43
C GLY A 102 9.59 -19.05 -19.48
N ALA A 103 9.08 -19.81 -18.52
CA ALA A 103 7.65 -20.02 -18.33
C ALA A 103 7.30 -20.20 -16.85
N PHE A 104 6.12 -19.76 -16.49
CA PHE A 104 5.43 -20.19 -15.27
C PHE A 104 4.52 -21.36 -15.59
N LEU A 105 4.77 -22.50 -14.93
CA LEU A 105 3.95 -23.70 -15.04
C LEU A 105 2.92 -23.64 -13.91
N PHE A 106 1.67 -23.59 -14.28
CA PHE A 106 0.56 -23.53 -13.33
C PHE A 106 -0.30 -24.76 -13.45
N HIS A 107 -0.46 -25.53 -12.35
CA HIS A 107 -1.29 -26.73 -12.26
C HIS A 107 -1.90 -26.84 -10.86
N ASP A 108 -3.21 -27.00 -10.80
CA ASP A 108 -3.95 -27.25 -9.55
C ASP A 108 -3.58 -26.27 -8.42
N GLY A 109 -3.54 -24.96 -8.72
CA GLY A 109 -3.21 -23.94 -7.74
C GLY A 109 -1.73 -23.87 -7.36
N LYS A 110 -0.85 -24.59 -8.03
CA LYS A 110 0.60 -24.58 -7.79
C LYS A 110 1.32 -23.95 -8.96
N THR A 111 2.20 -23.03 -8.67
CA THR A 111 3.04 -22.34 -9.67
C THR A 111 4.48 -22.78 -9.54
N ARG A 112 5.13 -23.08 -10.67
CA ARG A 112 6.56 -23.36 -10.75
C ARG A 112 7.20 -22.47 -11.79
N LEU A 113 8.44 -22.04 -11.55
CA LEU A 113 9.24 -21.27 -12.49
C LEU A 113 10.18 -22.19 -13.25
N ARG A 114 10.22 -22.07 -14.58
CA ARG A 114 11.22 -22.70 -15.44
C ARG A 114 11.87 -21.60 -16.29
N LEU A 115 13.18 -21.42 -16.15
CA LEU A 115 13.96 -20.48 -16.95
C LEU A 115 14.48 -21.15 -18.22
N LYS A 116 14.66 -20.37 -19.29
CA LYS A 116 15.45 -20.77 -20.45
C LYS A 116 16.92 -20.84 -20.12
N ASP A 117 17.65 -21.65 -20.87
CA ASP A 117 19.11 -21.74 -20.77
C ASP A 117 19.78 -20.38 -20.94
N GLY A 118 20.75 -20.08 -20.08
CA GLY A 118 21.48 -18.82 -20.09
C GLY A 118 20.77 -17.64 -19.42
N VAL A 119 19.48 -17.76 -19.06
CA VAL A 119 18.76 -16.73 -18.31
C VAL A 119 19.14 -16.81 -16.83
N ARG A 120 19.58 -15.66 -16.28
CA ARG A 120 19.96 -15.55 -14.86
C ARG A 120 18.89 -14.81 -14.09
N ALA A 121 18.39 -15.44 -13.04
CA ALA A 121 17.46 -14.84 -12.09
C ALA A 121 17.82 -15.22 -10.66
N LEU A 122 17.30 -14.46 -9.69
CA LEU A 122 17.37 -14.79 -8.28
C LEU A 122 15.97 -15.21 -7.81
N VAL A 123 15.90 -16.13 -6.85
CA VAL A 123 14.70 -16.37 -6.06
C VAL A 123 15.04 -16.11 -4.60
N ASN A 124 14.34 -15.18 -3.98
CA ASN A 124 14.60 -14.72 -2.60
C ASN A 124 16.03 -14.20 -2.38
N GLY A 125 16.64 -13.66 -3.42
CA GLY A 125 18.04 -13.18 -3.40
C GLY A 125 19.08 -14.22 -3.74
N ASP A 126 18.73 -15.50 -3.79
CA ASP A 126 19.66 -16.58 -4.13
C ASP A 126 19.72 -16.80 -5.64
N PRO A 127 20.92 -16.88 -6.24
CA PRO A 127 21.09 -17.19 -7.65
C PRO A 127 20.55 -18.61 -7.96
N LEU A 128 19.72 -18.67 -8.97
CA LEU A 128 19.27 -19.98 -9.48
C LEU A 128 20.44 -20.69 -10.16
N ARG A 129 21.01 -21.67 -9.46
CA ARG A 129 22.08 -22.55 -9.98
C ARG A 129 21.48 -23.79 -10.63
N THR A 130 20.61 -23.60 -11.61
CA THR A 130 20.00 -24.73 -12.27
C THR A 130 20.70 -25.04 -13.59
N LYS A 131 21.16 -26.28 -13.73
CA LYS A 131 21.30 -26.86 -15.06
C LYS A 131 19.86 -27.10 -15.54
N SER A 132 19.48 -26.45 -16.64
CA SER A 132 18.14 -26.57 -17.26
C SER A 132 17.74 -28.06 -17.44
N PRO A 133 16.48 -28.43 -17.22
CA PRO A 133 15.27 -27.62 -16.97
C PRO A 133 14.69 -27.80 -15.57
N ALA A 134 15.32 -27.27 -14.53
CA ALA A 134 14.75 -27.38 -13.19
C ALA A 134 13.50 -26.51 -13.05
N GLU A 135 12.46 -27.09 -12.51
CA GLU A 135 11.21 -26.41 -12.14
C GLU A 135 11.22 -26.08 -10.68
N ILE A 136 11.14 -24.78 -10.36
CA ILE A 136 11.27 -24.26 -9.01
C ILE A 136 9.87 -23.93 -8.51
N PRO A 137 9.39 -24.58 -7.43
CA PRO A 137 8.10 -24.24 -6.84
C PRO A 137 8.13 -22.81 -6.27
N LEU A 138 7.00 -22.10 -6.38
CA LEU A 138 6.83 -20.73 -5.91
C LEU A 138 5.67 -20.64 -4.95
N ASN A 139 5.88 -20.03 -3.80
CA ASN A 139 4.85 -19.70 -2.83
C ASN A 139 4.13 -18.41 -3.22
N PRO A 140 2.78 -18.37 -3.25
CA PRO A 140 2.01 -17.17 -3.49
C PRO A 140 1.97 -16.25 -2.27
N ASP A 141 1.48 -15.02 -2.45
CA ASP A 141 1.34 -14.01 -1.40
C ASP A 141 0.41 -14.42 -0.25
N THR A 142 -0.54 -15.32 -0.50
CA THR A 142 -1.44 -15.85 0.53
C THR A 142 -0.76 -16.72 1.59
N THR A 143 0.48 -17.15 1.37
CA THR A 143 1.28 -17.83 2.40
C THR A 143 1.86 -16.89 3.45
N GLY A 144 1.72 -15.57 3.27
CA GLY A 144 2.35 -14.54 4.10
C GLY A 144 3.86 -14.35 3.83
N LYS A 145 4.47 -15.24 3.03
CA LYS A 145 5.88 -15.16 2.61
C LYS A 145 6.03 -15.60 1.16
N PRO A 146 5.63 -14.76 0.20
CA PRO A 146 5.75 -15.08 -1.21
C PRO A 146 7.19 -15.20 -1.66
N ASP A 147 7.45 -16.12 -2.60
CA ASP A 147 8.75 -16.19 -3.25
C ASP A 147 8.90 -15.05 -4.27
N ARG A 148 9.99 -14.29 -4.13
CA ARG A 148 10.31 -13.17 -5.02
C ARG A 148 11.35 -13.57 -6.06
N ILE A 149 10.96 -13.45 -7.32
CA ILE A 149 11.84 -13.64 -8.47
C ILE A 149 12.41 -12.29 -8.85
N THR A 150 13.73 -12.19 -9.00
CA THR A 150 14.42 -10.99 -9.53
C THR A 150 15.11 -11.32 -10.83
N LEU A 151 14.76 -10.59 -11.89
CA LEU A 151 15.31 -10.71 -13.23
C LEU A 151 15.80 -9.33 -13.69
N GLY A 152 17.09 -9.04 -13.48
CA GLY A 152 17.64 -7.70 -13.70
C GLY A 152 16.92 -6.65 -12.85
N ARG A 153 16.32 -5.64 -13.50
CA ARG A 153 15.54 -4.58 -12.84
C ARG A 153 14.11 -4.99 -12.47
N LEU A 154 13.67 -6.16 -12.94
CA LEU A 154 12.32 -6.67 -12.72
C LEU A 154 12.24 -7.49 -11.43
N SER A 155 11.09 -7.41 -10.78
CA SER A 155 10.74 -8.24 -9.65
C SER A 155 9.34 -8.83 -9.86
N MET A 156 9.14 -10.09 -9.51
CA MET A 156 7.87 -10.80 -9.70
C MET A 156 7.53 -11.64 -8.47
N ILE A 157 6.25 -11.74 -8.16
CA ILE A 157 5.71 -12.72 -7.20
C ILE A 157 4.45 -13.36 -7.77
N VAL A 158 4.13 -14.53 -7.26
CA VAL A 158 2.80 -15.13 -7.47
C VAL A 158 1.83 -14.48 -6.50
N ILE A 159 0.70 -13.99 -7.01
CA ILE A 159 -0.41 -13.55 -6.17
C ILE A 159 -1.62 -14.46 -6.37
N GLN A 160 -2.43 -14.60 -5.31
CA GLN A 160 -3.73 -15.26 -5.37
C GLN A 160 -4.83 -14.28 -4.97
N ARG A 161 -5.89 -14.20 -5.79
CA ARG A 161 -7.10 -13.43 -5.48
C ARG A 161 -8.30 -14.33 -5.77
N SER A 162 -9.06 -14.64 -4.72
CA SER A 162 -10.12 -15.67 -4.78
C SER A 162 -9.52 -16.99 -5.32
N THR A 163 -10.03 -17.50 -6.42
CA THR A 163 -9.54 -18.74 -7.08
C THR A 163 -8.49 -18.48 -8.17
N ARG A 164 -8.20 -17.21 -8.49
CA ARG A 164 -7.27 -16.83 -9.56
C ARG A 164 -5.84 -16.66 -9.03
N PHE A 165 -4.88 -17.19 -9.78
CA PHE A 165 -3.46 -16.98 -9.57
C PHE A 165 -2.90 -16.08 -10.66
N GLY A 166 -1.96 -15.21 -10.31
CA GLY A 166 -1.36 -14.30 -11.28
C GLY A 166 0.07 -13.94 -10.93
N ILE A 167 0.79 -13.41 -11.91
CA ILE A 167 2.14 -12.85 -11.72
C ILE A 167 2.01 -11.35 -11.59
N ARG A 168 2.39 -10.82 -10.42
CA ARG A 168 2.54 -9.39 -10.18
C ARG A 168 3.97 -9.00 -10.53
N LEU A 169 4.12 -8.01 -11.41
CA LEU A 169 5.39 -7.56 -11.96
C LEU A 169 5.70 -6.14 -11.52
N TRP A 170 6.90 -5.91 -11.01
CA TRP A 170 7.47 -4.59 -10.80
C TRP A 170 8.63 -4.35 -11.76
N ASP A 171 8.73 -3.12 -12.28
CA ASP A 171 9.88 -2.62 -13.03
C ASP A 171 10.46 -1.41 -12.28
N ASN A 172 11.59 -1.59 -11.60
CA ASN A 172 12.25 -0.52 -10.85
C ASN A 172 12.74 0.64 -11.73
N ASN A 173 12.61 0.53 -13.05
CA ASN A 173 12.82 1.61 -14.01
C ASN A 173 11.53 2.04 -14.73
N SER A 174 10.37 1.93 -14.06
CA SER A 174 9.10 2.33 -14.65
C SER A 174 9.04 3.84 -14.95
N ALA A 175 8.35 4.22 -16.04
CA ALA A 175 8.13 5.63 -16.36
C ALA A 175 7.29 6.32 -15.27
N VAL A 176 6.29 5.62 -14.73
CA VAL A 176 5.44 6.13 -13.64
C VAL A 176 6.27 6.58 -12.43
N ARG A 177 7.28 5.78 -12.04
CA ARG A 177 8.20 6.14 -10.95
C ARG A 177 9.09 7.33 -11.30
N ARG A 178 9.67 7.35 -12.49
CA ARG A 178 10.60 8.40 -12.92
C ARG A 178 9.92 9.75 -13.06
N ASP A 179 8.71 9.73 -13.62
CA ASP A 179 7.98 10.94 -14.00
C ASP A 179 6.97 11.37 -12.92
N PHE A 180 7.00 10.71 -11.73
CA PHE A 180 6.09 11.02 -10.64
C PHE A 180 6.34 12.43 -10.07
N PRO A 181 5.37 13.36 -10.20
CA PRO A 181 5.54 14.75 -9.81
C PRO A 181 5.41 14.99 -8.31
N GLY A 182 5.14 13.94 -7.52
CA GLY A 182 4.72 14.02 -6.12
C GLY A 182 3.21 13.92 -5.96
N SER A 183 2.78 13.61 -4.74
CA SER A 183 1.36 13.59 -4.36
C SER A 183 0.81 15.02 -4.26
N GLN A 184 -0.48 15.15 -4.57
CA GLN A 184 -1.21 16.42 -4.43
C GLN A 184 -1.91 16.43 -3.09
N TRP A 185 -1.49 17.31 -2.17
CA TRP A 185 -2.02 17.36 -0.82
C TRP A 185 -2.98 18.53 -0.61
N PHE A 186 -4.03 18.33 0.17
CA PHE A 186 -4.73 19.45 0.79
C PHE A 186 -3.85 20.14 1.82
N PRO A 187 -4.10 21.44 2.13
CA PRO A 187 -3.49 22.10 3.27
C PRO A 187 -3.70 21.30 4.56
N ILE A 188 -2.74 21.36 5.46
CA ILE A 188 -2.83 20.68 6.76
C ILE A 188 -3.75 21.50 7.67
N HIS A 189 -4.84 20.87 8.14
CA HIS A 189 -5.79 21.47 9.08
C HIS A 189 -6.02 20.55 10.28
N GLU A 190 -5.80 21.06 11.48
CA GLU A 190 -5.93 20.30 12.73
C GLU A 190 -7.36 19.84 12.98
N MET A 191 -8.38 20.54 12.44
CA MET A 191 -9.78 20.10 12.53
C MET A 191 -10.04 18.72 11.94
N PHE A 192 -9.20 18.27 11.01
CA PHE A 192 -9.26 16.94 10.41
C PHE A 192 -8.46 15.88 11.18
N ARG A 193 -7.88 16.24 12.33
CA ARG A 193 -7.32 15.30 13.30
C ARG A 193 -8.30 15.11 14.45
N VAL A 194 -9.17 14.11 14.35
CA VAL A 194 -10.29 13.93 15.28
C VAL A 194 -10.06 12.78 16.25
N THR A 195 -10.45 12.97 17.51
CA THR A 195 -10.53 11.88 18.48
C THR A 195 -11.87 11.17 18.31
N ALA A 196 -11.83 9.89 17.95
CA ALA A 196 -13.01 9.04 17.80
C ALA A 196 -13.19 8.15 19.03
N GLN A 197 -14.44 7.91 19.43
CA GLN A 197 -14.79 6.84 20.35
C GLN A 197 -14.81 5.52 19.58
N PHE A 198 -14.07 4.54 20.08
CA PHE A 198 -14.04 3.21 19.50
C PHE A 198 -14.90 2.26 20.33
N THR A 199 -15.83 1.60 19.66
CA THR A 199 -16.66 0.55 20.25
C THR A 199 -16.25 -0.78 19.66
N SER A 200 -15.66 -1.63 20.49
CA SER A 200 -15.28 -2.99 20.09
C SER A 200 -16.53 -3.87 19.96
N TYR A 201 -16.52 -4.75 18.99
CA TYR A 201 -17.48 -5.85 18.93
C TYR A 201 -17.10 -6.95 19.93
N ALA A 202 -18.08 -7.66 20.46
CA ALA A 202 -17.83 -8.80 21.36
C ALA A 202 -16.98 -9.90 20.69
N GLN A 203 -17.17 -10.05 19.37
CA GLN A 203 -16.32 -10.83 18.49
C GLN A 203 -16.14 -10.05 17.17
N PRO A 204 -15.02 -10.18 16.48
CA PRO A 204 -14.81 -9.51 15.21
C PRO A 204 -15.94 -9.83 14.22
N LYS A 205 -16.51 -8.79 13.63
CA LYS A 205 -17.55 -8.90 12.61
C LYS A 205 -16.90 -9.07 11.25
N MET A 206 -17.31 -10.08 10.50
CA MET A 206 -16.85 -10.23 9.12
C MET A 206 -17.57 -9.22 8.22
N ILE A 207 -16.78 -8.40 7.51
CA ILE A 207 -17.29 -7.36 6.59
C ILE A 207 -16.96 -7.79 5.17
N PRO A 208 -17.97 -7.85 4.26
CA PRO A 208 -17.70 -8.09 2.84
C PRO A 208 -17.04 -6.84 2.22
N ILE A 209 -15.84 -7.00 1.70
CA ILE A 209 -15.09 -5.95 1.00
C ILE A 209 -14.96 -6.33 -0.47
N LEU A 210 -15.57 -5.53 -1.32
CA LEU A 210 -15.41 -5.62 -2.78
C LEU A 210 -14.06 -5.03 -3.17
N ASN A 211 -13.36 -5.62 -4.12
CA ASN A 211 -12.15 -5.03 -4.72
C ASN A 211 -12.41 -4.52 -6.15
N VAL A 212 -11.43 -3.83 -6.73
CA VAL A 212 -11.51 -3.27 -8.09
C VAL A 212 -11.63 -4.34 -9.19
N LEU A 213 -11.40 -5.61 -8.88
CA LEU A 213 -11.55 -6.73 -9.81
C LEU A 213 -12.96 -7.34 -9.80
N GLY A 214 -13.84 -6.85 -8.90
CA GLY A 214 -15.18 -7.40 -8.69
C GLY A 214 -15.26 -8.59 -7.73
N ASP A 215 -14.15 -8.99 -7.10
CA ASP A 215 -14.16 -10.04 -6.09
C ASP A 215 -14.56 -9.47 -4.72
N THR A 216 -15.30 -10.25 -3.94
CA THR A 216 -15.68 -9.90 -2.57
C THR A 216 -15.00 -10.84 -1.58
N GLU A 217 -14.31 -10.27 -0.61
CA GLU A 217 -13.62 -11.00 0.44
C GLU A 217 -14.19 -10.64 1.81
N GLN A 218 -14.28 -11.65 2.70
CA GLN A 218 -14.73 -11.44 4.07
C GLN A 218 -13.53 -11.05 4.94
N ASN A 219 -13.58 -9.84 5.53
CA ASN A 219 -12.49 -9.32 6.34
C ASN A 219 -12.96 -9.04 7.77
N PRO A 220 -12.17 -9.38 8.81
CA PRO A 220 -12.54 -9.15 10.19
C PRO A 220 -12.45 -7.66 10.55
N SER A 221 -13.52 -7.12 11.13
CA SER A 221 -13.57 -5.80 11.75
C SER A 221 -13.67 -5.95 13.26
N PRO A 222 -12.77 -5.34 14.05
CA PRO A 222 -12.79 -5.48 15.51
C PRO A 222 -13.82 -4.56 16.20
N GLY A 223 -14.42 -3.61 15.47
CA GLY A 223 -15.32 -2.61 16.03
C GLY A 223 -15.58 -1.46 15.08
N PHE A 224 -16.01 -0.33 15.62
CA PHE A 224 -16.20 0.90 14.83
C PHE A 224 -15.77 2.14 15.60
N ALA A 225 -15.31 3.14 14.86
CA ALA A 225 -14.99 4.48 15.34
C ALA A 225 -16.16 5.43 15.09
N ALA A 226 -16.65 6.09 16.15
CA ALA A 226 -17.68 7.14 16.09
C ALA A 226 -17.06 8.49 16.44
N PHE A 227 -17.34 9.52 15.64
CA PHE A 227 -16.78 10.86 15.83
C PHE A 227 -17.70 11.94 15.26
N LYS A 228 -17.41 13.20 15.58
CA LYS A 228 -18.05 14.36 14.95
C LYS A 228 -17.07 15.05 14.02
N LEU A 229 -17.53 15.38 12.83
CA LEU A 229 -16.78 16.16 11.85
C LEU A 229 -17.75 17.12 11.14
N GLU A 230 -17.40 18.40 11.07
CA GLU A 230 -18.26 19.46 10.49
C GLU A 230 -19.69 19.42 11.07
N GLY A 231 -19.82 19.21 12.38
CA GLY A 231 -21.11 19.16 13.08
C GLY A 231 -21.93 17.87 12.85
N LYS A 232 -21.52 16.97 11.95
CA LYS A 232 -22.21 15.72 11.67
C LYS A 232 -21.60 14.56 12.47
N THR A 233 -22.44 13.64 12.91
CA THR A 233 -21.99 12.37 13.48
C THR A 233 -21.58 11.44 12.36
N CYS A 234 -20.37 10.95 12.43
CA CYS A 234 -19.73 10.05 11.46
C CYS A 234 -19.37 8.73 12.13
N ARG A 235 -19.32 7.68 11.34
CA ARG A 235 -18.88 6.35 11.76
C ARG A 235 -18.03 5.72 10.66
N LEU A 236 -16.96 4.99 11.08
CA LEU A 236 -16.13 4.18 10.20
C LEU A 236 -15.88 2.82 10.85
N GLU A 237 -15.97 1.76 10.08
CA GLU A 237 -15.61 0.39 10.46
C GLU A 237 -14.24 0.04 9.83
N PRO A 238 -13.18 -0.16 10.64
CA PRO A 238 -11.88 -0.56 10.13
C PRO A 238 -11.81 -2.06 9.88
N LEU A 239 -10.84 -2.46 9.10
CA LEU A 239 -10.30 -3.81 9.07
C LEU A 239 -9.12 -3.92 10.03
N LEU A 240 -8.89 -5.13 10.55
CA LEU A 240 -7.69 -5.42 11.33
C LEU A 240 -6.56 -5.84 10.39
N GLU A 241 -5.46 -5.08 10.42
CA GLU A 241 -4.28 -5.38 9.62
C GLU A 241 -3.02 -5.38 10.50
N GLY A 242 -2.57 -6.58 10.86
CA GLY A 242 -1.51 -6.74 11.84
C GLY A 242 -1.90 -6.13 13.20
N ASP A 243 -1.12 -5.16 13.65
CA ASP A 243 -1.32 -4.38 14.88
C ASP A 243 -1.94 -2.99 14.63
N HIS A 244 -2.50 -2.76 13.42
CA HIS A 244 -3.10 -1.49 12.99
C HIS A 244 -4.57 -1.66 12.59
N LEU A 245 -5.28 -0.56 12.63
CA LEU A 245 -6.61 -0.43 12.05
C LEU A 245 -6.53 0.22 10.68
N PHE A 246 -7.08 -0.44 9.68
CA PHE A 246 -7.12 0.00 8.30
C PHE A 246 -8.53 0.44 7.91
N PHE A 247 -8.68 1.71 7.57
CA PHE A 247 -9.94 2.30 7.15
C PHE A 247 -9.91 2.54 5.63
N ILE A 248 -10.90 1.98 4.94
CA ILE A 248 -11.16 2.22 3.53
C ILE A 248 -12.40 3.12 3.48
N LEU A 249 -12.26 4.35 3.01
CA LEU A 249 -13.33 5.36 3.15
C LEU A 249 -13.60 6.15 1.88
N LYS A 250 -14.83 6.63 1.76
CA LYS A 250 -15.27 7.67 0.82
C LYS A 250 -15.88 8.83 1.57
N ASP A 251 -15.88 9.99 0.95
CA ASP A 251 -16.50 11.21 1.44
C ASP A 251 -17.05 12.06 0.26
N LEU A 252 -17.61 13.23 0.52
CA LEU A 252 -18.24 14.06 -0.53
C LEU A 252 -17.26 14.67 -1.53
N THR A 253 -15.93 14.57 -1.29
CA THR A 253 -14.89 14.98 -2.23
C THR A 253 -14.55 13.89 -3.26
N SER A 254 -14.93 12.63 -3.00
CA SER A 254 -14.57 11.48 -3.83
C SER A 254 -15.11 11.61 -5.26
N GLY A 255 -14.22 11.44 -6.24
CA GLY A 255 -14.49 11.62 -7.67
C GLY A 255 -14.42 13.07 -8.14
N LYS A 256 -14.40 14.05 -7.25
CA LYS A 256 -14.26 15.47 -7.55
C LYS A 256 -12.82 15.94 -7.31
N GLU A 257 -12.46 16.07 -6.06
CA GLU A 257 -11.14 16.56 -5.60
C GLU A 257 -10.23 15.42 -5.17
N THR A 258 -10.80 14.32 -4.65
CA THR A 258 -10.06 13.11 -4.25
C THR A 258 -10.37 11.93 -5.18
N TYR A 259 -9.60 10.87 -5.06
CA TYR A 259 -9.72 9.70 -5.92
C TYR A 259 -11.11 9.03 -5.81
N ALA A 260 -11.68 8.68 -6.96
CA ALA A 260 -13.07 8.21 -7.04
C ALA A 260 -13.32 6.89 -6.30
N ALA A 261 -12.33 5.99 -6.25
CA ALA A 261 -12.44 4.71 -5.54
C ALA A 261 -12.30 4.85 -4.01
N GLY A 262 -12.04 6.07 -3.50
CA GLY A 262 -11.88 6.34 -2.08
C GLY A 262 -10.43 6.50 -1.66
N ARG A 263 -10.19 6.56 -0.35
CA ARG A 263 -8.87 6.74 0.27
C ARG A 263 -8.67 5.76 1.40
N PHE A 264 -7.43 5.55 1.76
CA PHE A 264 -6.99 4.72 2.86
C PHE A 264 -6.56 5.58 4.04
N LEU A 265 -6.79 5.09 5.24
CA LEU A 265 -6.33 5.71 6.47
C LEU A 265 -5.94 4.63 7.47
N TYR A 266 -4.72 4.70 7.97
CA TYR A 266 -4.20 3.80 8.99
C TYR A 266 -4.11 4.50 10.35
N THR A 267 -4.37 3.74 11.41
CA THR A 267 -4.19 4.21 12.78
C THR A 267 -3.76 3.06 13.69
N THR A 268 -3.17 3.40 14.82
CA THR A 268 -2.85 2.42 15.85
C THR A 268 -4.13 1.88 16.49
N MET A 269 -4.00 0.78 17.23
CA MET A 269 -5.11 0.23 18.03
C MET A 269 -5.64 1.27 19.04
N PRO A 270 -6.95 1.22 19.38
CA PRO A 270 -7.54 2.14 20.32
C PRO A 270 -6.93 1.99 21.71
N LYS A 271 -6.76 3.12 22.40
CA LYS A 271 -6.34 3.18 23.79
C LYS A 271 -7.47 3.81 24.61
N ASP A 272 -7.88 3.14 25.70
CA ASP A 272 -8.97 3.57 26.58
C ASP A 272 -10.28 3.89 25.82
N GLY A 273 -10.62 3.05 24.84
CA GLY A 273 -11.81 3.24 23.99
C GLY A 273 -11.74 4.42 23.04
N LYS A 274 -10.57 5.00 22.82
CA LYS A 274 -10.36 6.15 21.93
C LYS A 274 -9.27 5.86 20.91
N LEU A 275 -9.39 6.47 19.72
CA LEU A 275 -8.35 6.49 18.72
C LEU A 275 -8.32 7.84 17.99
N ILE A 276 -7.20 8.15 17.37
CA ILE A 276 -7.04 9.36 16.56
C ILE A 276 -7.23 8.99 15.10
N LEU A 277 -8.21 9.60 14.44
CA LEU A 277 -8.36 9.59 12.99
C LEU A 277 -7.76 10.89 12.45
N ASP A 278 -6.58 10.80 11.86
CA ASP A 278 -5.91 11.95 11.28
C ASP A 278 -6.06 11.94 9.75
N PHE A 279 -7.13 12.56 9.26
CA PHE A 279 -7.42 12.62 7.83
C PHE A 279 -6.39 13.41 7.03
N ASN A 280 -5.49 14.19 7.66
CA ASN A 280 -4.33 14.77 6.98
C ASN A 280 -3.34 13.71 6.48
N LYS A 281 -3.47 12.47 6.98
CA LYS A 281 -2.76 11.26 6.57
C LYS A 281 -3.62 10.34 5.70
N ALA A 282 -4.80 10.78 5.24
CA ALA A 282 -5.60 9.98 4.30
C ALA A 282 -4.90 9.96 2.94
N GLU A 283 -4.64 8.75 2.43
CA GLU A 283 -3.79 8.53 1.25
C GLU A 283 -4.56 7.89 0.09
N ASN A 284 -4.07 8.08 -1.12
CA ASN A 284 -4.61 7.41 -2.28
C ASN A 284 -4.27 5.91 -2.27
N PRO A 285 -5.22 5.04 -2.62
CA PRO A 285 -4.92 3.62 -2.81
C PRO A 285 -3.99 3.42 -4.01
N PRO A 286 -3.23 2.31 -4.07
CA PRO A 286 -2.33 2.00 -5.17
C PRO A 286 -2.95 2.08 -6.56
N CYS A 287 -4.25 1.75 -6.69
CA CYS A 287 -4.98 1.83 -7.96
C CYS A 287 -5.17 3.27 -8.49
N ALA A 288 -4.85 4.29 -7.69
CA ALA A 288 -4.77 5.67 -8.16
C ALA A 288 -3.51 5.93 -9.01
N PHE A 289 -2.49 5.08 -8.90
CA PHE A 289 -1.19 5.23 -9.56
C PHE A 289 -0.93 4.19 -10.64
N THR A 290 -1.59 3.03 -10.57
CA THR A 290 -1.38 1.92 -11.50
C THR A 290 -2.65 1.09 -11.69
N PRO A 291 -2.96 0.63 -12.94
CA PRO A 291 -4.11 -0.25 -13.20
C PRO A 291 -3.89 -1.70 -12.74
N PHE A 292 -2.70 -2.03 -12.27
CA PHE A 292 -2.33 -3.40 -11.89
C PHE A 292 -2.52 -3.71 -10.40
N ALA A 293 -3.02 -2.74 -9.63
CA ALA A 293 -3.36 -2.94 -8.23
C ALA A 293 -4.72 -3.61 -8.07
N THR A 294 -4.90 -4.35 -6.98
CA THR A 294 -6.13 -5.08 -6.66
C THR A 294 -6.81 -4.49 -5.41
N CYS A 295 -6.96 -3.17 -5.35
CA CYS A 295 -7.36 -2.43 -4.16
C CYS A 295 -8.76 -2.79 -3.67
N PRO A 296 -8.97 -2.85 -2.33
CA PRO A 296 -10.29 -2.93 -1.75
C PRO A 296 -11.04 -1.60 -1.93
N LEU A 297 -12.35 -1.68 -2.05
CA LEU A 297 -13.27 -0.55 -2.18
C LEU A 297 -13.96 -0.24 -0.85
N PRO A 298 -14.26 1.03 -0.56
CA PRO A 298 -14.97 1.42 0.65
C PRO A 298 -16.33 0.74 0.79
N PRO A 299 -16.58 0.02 1.88
CA PRO A 299 -17.91 -0.52 2.15
C PRO A 299 -18.89 0.65 2.44
N LYS A 300 -20.18 0.44 2.16
CA LYS A 300 -21.20 1.52 2.25
C LYS A 300 -21.20 2.27 3.58
N GLN A 301 -21.00 1.56 4.71
CA GLN A 301 -20.94 2.17 6.04
C GLN A 301 -19.74 3.10 6.26
N ASN A 302 -18.73 3.05 5.37
CA ASN A 302 -17.56 3.92 5.41
C ASN A 302 -17.67 5.11 4.42
N HIS A 303 -18.88 5.43 3.96
CA HIS A 303 -19.15 6.63 3.17
C HIS A 303 -19.52 7.78 4.12
N LEU A 304 -18.61 8.73 4.30
CA LEU A 304 -18.80 9.88 5.18
C LEU A 304 -19.74 10.92 4.53
N PRO A 305 -20.72 11.47 5.28
CA PRO A 305 -21.66 12.48 4.77
C PRO A 305 -21.10 13.92 4.82
N VAL A 306 -19.79 14.07 4.84
CA VAL A 306 -19.04 15.34 4.92
C VAL A 306 -17.98 15.39 3.83
N ALA A 307 -17.46 16.59 3.54
CA ALA A 307 -16.33 16.78 2.65
C ALA A 307 -15.01 16.77 3.45
N VAL A 308 -14.18 15.75 3.28
CA VAL A 308 -12.88 15.67 3.97
C VAL A 308 -11.81 16.30 3.08
N THR A 309 -11.65 17.63 3.17
CA THR A 309 -10.64 18.40 2.43
C THR A 309 -9.27 18.37 3.14
N ALA A 310 -8.80 17.15 3.44
CA ALA A 310 -7.52 16.86 4.06
C ALA A 310 -6.92 15.59 3.43
N GLY A 311 -5.60 15.40 3.58
CA GLY A 311 -4.89 14.24 3.02
C GLY A 311 -4.59 14.39 1.54
N ASP A 312 -4.46 13.27 0.84
CA ASP A 312 -4.09 13.20 -0.58
C ASP A 312 -5.29 13.53 -1.49
N ARG A 313 -5.04 14.34 -2.50
CA ARG A 313 -5.98 14.64 -3.60
C ARG A 313 -5.80 13.62 -4.71
N LYS A 314 -6.75 13.56 -5.65
CA LYS A 314 -6.57 12.73 -6.84
C LYS A 314 -5.28 13.11 -7.59
N PRO A 315 -4.51 12.15 -8.12
CA PRO A 315 -3.33 12.45 -8.92
C PRO A 315 -3.65 13.37 -10.10
N ALA A 316 -2.73 14.30 -10.42
CA ALA A 316 -2.89 15.26 -11.52
C ALA A 316 -3.05 14.59 -12.89
N HIS A 317 -2.46 13.41 -13.06
CA HIS A 317 -2.60 12.57 -14.24
C HIS A 317 -3.29 11.27 -13.83
N GLY A 318 -4.54 11.11 -14.23
CA GLY A 318 -5.30 9.87 -14.06
C GLY A 318 -4.62 8.74 -14.83
N THR A 319 -3.89 7.87 -14.15
CA THR A 319 -3.19 6.74 -14.77
C THR A 319 -4.04 5.48 -14.88
N ALA A 320 -5.25 5.49 -14.37
CA ALA A 320 -6.13 4.33 -14.45
C ALA A 320 -7.57 4.74 -14.72
N SER A 321 -8.00 4.69 -15.99
CA SER A 321 -9.39 4.44 -16.33
C SER A 321 -9.63 2.93 -16.17
N HIS A 322 -10.38 2.56 -15.15
CA HIS A 322 -10.94 1.20 -15.01
C HIS A 322 -12.21 1.09 -15.83
#